data_6c5651999832cfa37fee32e2b81b764f
#
_entry.id   6c5651999832cfa37fee32e2b81b764f
#
_cell.length_a   1.000
_cell.length_b   1.000
_cell.length_c   1.000
_cell.angle_alpha   90.00
_cell.angle_beta   90.00
_cell.angle_gamma   90.00
#
_symmetry.space_group_name_H-M   'P 1'
#
loop_
_entity.id
_entity.type
_entity.pdbx_description
1 polymer ?
#
loop_
_entity_poly.entity_id
_entity_poly.type
_entity_poly.pdbx_seq_one_letter_code
_entity_poly.pdbx_strand_id
1 'polypeptide(L)'
;NFNFIELGPRSTGKSFVFKELTPYAVLISGGQGTIAKLFVHGSTGKVGSVGQWDAICFDESTDKIFKERDAIPLMKDYMESGSFSRAGSGGEITGVASIILNGNINQPVETVLQTSHLFSPLSDEVNNDTAFLDRIHFYLPGWEMIKFAPKHFTSHFGFSTDYFSESLKSFRRVTFTDAIEKYFTLGSHLKQRDTKPVKKTVSGFIKLMHPDGNFTKDDVKEYLTIALEMRRRVKEQLKRIGGMEFWDTNFSYIDKDTQEETYVGLPEEKGSHLIENTPLSPGVCYTATTDGDSLSLVRIEVVTTAGSGKLNISGISNNIVKENIKNTFQYIKANEKTILNEQHSLNNFDLTVQISNLLGSSVGSGIGSAVYMAMVSSIYKKNLKPGLAILGNISIGGAVEKAINFADKVTMLSENGAKTVIVPLDNLSELSNLPASVLGDTDVPFYQNNQMLMQKSILID
;
A
#
# COMPACT_ATOMS: atom_id res chain seq x y z
N ASN A 1 23.09 9.11 3.94
CA ASN A 1 22.19 9.18 2.79
C ASN A 1 20.74 9.24 3.23
N PHE A 2 19.89 9.82 2.38
CA PHE A 2 18.44 9.89 2.55
C PHE A 2 17.78 9.58 1.20
N ASN A 3 16.96 8.54 1.13
CA ASN A 3 16.39 8.09 -0.12
C ASN A 3 14.94 8.55 -0.17
N PHE A 4 14.56 9.35 -1.15
CA PHE A 4 13.18 9.78 -1.24
C PHE A 4 12.65 9.78 -2.67
N ILE A 5 11.34 9.76 -2.80
CA ILE A 5 10.62 9.80 -4.07
C ILE A 5 9.61 10.93 -4.05
N GLU A 6 9.50 11.62 -5.17
CA GLU A 6 8.44 12.59 -5.44
C GLU A 6 7.77 12.23 -6.76
N LEU A 7 6.52 11.80 -6.70
CA LEU A 7 5.69 11.58 -7.88
C LEU A 7 4.50 12.54 -7.86
N GLY A 8 4.26 13.19 -8.98
CA GLY A 8 3.17 14.18 -9.05
C GLY A 8 3.00 14.79 -10.44
N PRO A 9 2.04 15.70 -10.60
CA PRO A 9 1.77 16.34 -11.89
C PRO A 9 2.96 17.18 -12.36
N ARG A 10 2.96 17.52 -13.64
CA ARG A 10 3.95 18.42 -14.23
C ARG A 10 3.82 19.83 -13.66
N SER A 11 4.91 20.59 -13.71
CA SER A 11 4.98 22.02 -13.33
C SER A 11 4.87 22.29 -11.82
N THR A 12 5.16 21.31 -10.96
CA THR A 12 5.26 21.49 -9.51
C THR A 12 6.67 21.84 -9.01
N GLY A 13 7.66 21.96 -9.92
CA GLY A 13 9.02 22.38 -9.58
C GLY A 13 9.95 21.27 -9.10
N LYS A 14 9.58 19.99 -9.23
CA LYS A 14 10.36 18.83 -8.76
C LYS A 14 11.85 18.91 -9.14
N SER A 15 12.14 19.05 -10.42
CA SER A 15 13.53 19.08 -10.91
C SER A 15 14.22 20.44 -10.65
N PHE A 16 13.44 21.53 -10.55
CA PHE A 16 13.95 22.89 -10.35
C PHE A 16 14.71 23.02 -9.05
N VAL A 17 14.21 22.44 -7.96
CA VAL A 17 14.84 22.45 -6.63
C VAL A 17 16.28 21.93 -6.70
N PHE A 18 16.51 20.83 -7.43
CA PHE A 18 17.85 20.21 -7.53
C PHE A 18 18.78 20.93 -8.51
N LYS A 19 18.25 21.73 -9.43
CA LYS A 19 19.06 22.53 -10.36
C LYS A 19 19.49 23.85 -9.77
N GLU A 20 18.59 24.53 -9.05
CA GLU A 20 18.75 25.94 -8.73
C GLU A 20 19.08 26.21 -7.25
N LEU A 21 18.72 25.29 -6.33
CA LEU A 21 18.93 25.53 -4.91
C LEU A 21 20.31 25.10 -4.42
N THR A 22 20.98 24.17 -5.09
CA THR A 22 22.26 23.65 -4.61
C THR A 22 23.20 23.22 -5.73
N PRO A 23 24.48 23.65 -5.69
CA PRO A 23 25.50 23.17 -6.61
C PRO A 23 25.99 21.75 -6.29
N TYR A 24 25.53 21.17 -5.17
CA TYR A 24 25.94 19.82 -4.71
C TYR A 24 24.98 18.71 -5.11
N ALA A 25 23.98 19.00 -5.93
CA ALA A 25 23.09 18.03 -6.52
C ALA A 25 23.40 17.80 -8.01
N VAL A 26 23.14 16.60 -8.49
CA VAL A 26 23.23 16.26 -9.90
C VAL A 26 21.92 15.63 -10.35
N LEU A 27 21.42 16.09 -11.52
CA LEU A 27 20.28 15.44 -12.20
C LEU A 27 20.80 14.44 -13.22
N ILE A 28 20.20 13.26 -13.21
CA ILE A 28 20.46 12.19 -14.16
C ILE A 28 19.13 11.90 -14.84
N SER A 29 19.03 12.24 -16.13
CA SER A 29 17.84 11.91 -16.94
C SER A 29 17.78 10.43 -17.25
N GLY A 30 16.58 9.90 -17.52
CA GLY A 30 16.30 8.49 -17.69
C GLY A 30 17.28 7.71 -18.57
N GLY A 31 17.60 6.49 -18.17
CA GLY A 31 18.48 5.56 -18.90
C GLY A 31 19.98 5.90 -18.90
N GLN A 32 20.43 6.93 -18.20
CA GLN A 32 21.85 7.34 -18.16
C GLN A 32 22.64 6.87 -16.95
N GLY A 33 21.98 6.20 -16.01
CA GLY A 33 22.61 5.63 -14.82
C GLY A 33 23.39 4.37 -15.12
N THR A 34 24.69 4.48 -15.45
CA THR A 34 25.59 3.32 -15.56
C THR A 34 26.30 3.04 -14.25
N ILE A 35 26.70 1.79 -14.01
CA ILE A 35 27.47 1.40 -12.82
C ILE A 35 28.76 2.22 -12.70
N ALA A 36 29.47 2.41 -13.81
CA ALA A 36 30.71 3.18 -13.84
C ALA A 36 30.50 4.65 -13.47
N LYS A 37 29.42 5.26 -13.94
CA LYS A 37 29.10 6.67 -13.67
C LYS A 37 28.61 6.88 -12.23
N LEU A 38 27.80 5.94 -11.72
CA LEU A 38 27.19 6.08 -10.39
C LEU A 38 28.14 5.66 -9.27
N PHE A 39 28.79 4.52 -9.41
CA PHE A 39 29.53 3.86 -8.34
C PHE A 39 31.05 3.96 -8.51
N VAL A 40 31.63 3.12 -9.35
CA VAL A 40 33.09 3.08 -9.60
C VAL A 40 33.36 2.76 -11.05
N HIS A 41 34.30 3.47 -11.63
CA HIS A 41 34.83 3.18 -12.96
C HIS A 41 35.78 1.99 -12.91
N GLY A 42 35.41 0.89 -13.57
CA GLY A 42 36.08 -0.41 -13.43
C GLY A 42 37.58 -0.42 -13.77
N SER A 43 38.06 0.35 -14.78
CA SER A 43 39.45 0.39 -15.19
C SER A 43 40.32 1.38 -14.41
N THR A 44 39.71 2.47 -13.88
CA THR A 44 40.49 3.53 -13.23
C THR A 44 40.34 3.54 -11.70
N GLY A 45 39.38 2.78 -11.15
CA GLY A 45 39.04 2.82 -9.71
C GLY A 45 38.42 4.14 -9.22
N LYS A 46 38.16 5.09 -10.13
CA LYS A 46 37.62 6.40 -9.76
C LYS A 46 36.18 6.27 -9.26
N VAL A 47 35.91 6.84 -8.06
CA VAL A 47 34.57 6.84 -7.45
C VAL A 47 33.62 7.70 -8.27
N GLY A 48 32.43 7.18 -8.53
CA GLY A 48 31.38 7.83 -9.30
C GLY A 48 30.54 8.85 -8.51
N SER A 49 29.38 9.15 -9.05
CA SER A 49 28.50 10.23 -8.53
C SER A 49 28.11 10.04 -7.07
N VAL A 50 27.91 8.82 -6.57
CA VAL A 50 27.53 8.57 -5.16
C VAL A 50 28.56 9.04 -4.14
N GLY A 51 29.83 9.15 -4.54
CA GLY A 51 30.89 9.67 -3.68
C GLY A 51 31.27 11.12 -3.96
N GLN A 52 30.77 11.72 -5.03
CA GLN A 52 31.13 13.07 -5.48
C GLN A 52 30.07 14.13 -5.15
N TRP A 53 28.80 13.74 -5.11
CA TRP A 53 27.66 14.61 -4.93
C TRP A 53 26.98 14.37 -3.59
N ASP A 54 26.29 15.39 -3.09
CA ASP A 54 25.47 15.29 -1.88
C ASP A 54 24.06 14.76 -2.17
N ALA A 55 23.57 14.96 -3.38
CA ALA A 55 22.29 14.46 -3.86
C ALA A 55 22.36 14.03 -5.33
N ILE A 56 21.75 12.90 -5.64
CA ILE A 56 21.56 12.40 -7.02
C ILE A 56 20.07 12.30 -7.26
N CYS A 57 19.56 13.13 -8.16
CA CYS A 57 18.17 13.11 -8.57
C CYS A 57 18.05 12.39 -9.93
N PHE A 58 17.37 11.26 -9.95
CA PHE A 58 16.94 10.60 -11.17
C PHE A 58 15.65 11.29 -11.63
N ASP A 59 15.77 12.16 -12.63
CA ASP A 59 14.67 12.85 -13.25
C ASP A 59 13.99 11.97 -14.28
N GLU A 60 12.68 12.10 -14.44
CA GLU A 60 11.89 11.23 -15.33
C GLU A 60 12.05 9.73 -14.99
N SER A 61 11.96 9.37 -13.69
CA SER A 61 12.08 7.99 -13.21
C SER A 61 10.97 7.05 -13.72
N THR A 62 10.01 7.58 -14.48
CA THR A 62 8.99 6.84 -15.23
C THR A 62 9.59 6.11 -16.44
N ASP A 63 10.72 6.60 -16.94
CA ASP A 63 11.49 5.94 -17.96
C ASP A 63 12.55 5.03 -17.31
N LYS A 64 13.32 4.32 -18.12
CA LYS A 64 14.41 3.46 -17.64
C LYS A 64 15.39 4.26 -16.77
N ILE A 65 15.55 3.88 -15.48
CA ILE A 65 16.44 4.57 -14.53
C ILE A 65 17.91 4.16 -14.76
N PHE A 66 18.15 2.85 -14.85
CA PHE A 66 19.48 2.27 -15.01
C PHE A 66 19.68 1.70 -16.41
N LYS A 67 20.86 1.92 -16.98
CA LYS A 67 21.23 1.31 -18.26
C LYS A 67 21.45 -0.20 -18.14
N GLU A 68 22.02 -0.62 -17.02
CA GLU A 68 22.44 -1.98 -16.70
C GLU A 68 21.61 -2.53 -15.54
N ARG A 69 21.03 -3.72 -15.68
CA ARG A 69 20.24 -4.37 -14.61
C ARG A 69 21.06 -4.62 -13.34
N ASP A 70 22.35 -4.88 -13.48
CA ASP A 70 23.27 -5.13 -12.36
C ASP A 70 23.50 -3.87 -11.49
N ALA A 71 23.06 -2.69 -11.93
CA ALA A 71 23.09 -1.49 -11.12
C ALA A 71 22.06 -1.52 -9.95
N ILE A 72 20.96 -2.27 -10.08
CA ILE A 72 19.90 -2.32 -9.07
C ILE A 72 20.38 -2.96 -7.76
N PRO A 73 21.02 -4.14 -7.74
CA PRO A 73 21.60 -4.71 -6.52
C PRO A 73 22.58 -3.76 -5.83
N LEU A 74 23.51 -3.15 -6.58
CA LEU A 74 24.46 -2.19 -6.02
C LEU A 74 23.76 -0.97 -5.42
N MET A 75 22.71 -0.48 -6.08
CA MET A 75 21.93 0.63 -5.57
C MET A 75 21.17 0.25 -4.29
N LYS A 76 20.61 -0.96 -4.20
CA LYS A 76 19.98 -1.46 -2.98
C LYS A 76 20.94 -1.50 -1.80
N ASP A 77 22.15 -2.01 -2.00
CA ASP A 77 23.19 -2.04 -0.96
C ASP A 77 23.57 -0.63 -0.52
N TYR A 78 23.78 0.26 -1.47
CA TYR A 78 24.09 1.65 -1.20
C TYR A 78 22.95 2.39 -0.46
N MET A 79 21.71 2.19 -0.85
CA MET A 79 20.54 2.80 -0.21
C MET A 79 20.38 2.35 1.25
N GLU A 80 20.75 1.11 1.57
CA GLU A 80 20.67 0.54 2.92
C GLU A 80 21.78 1.05 3.83
N SER A 81 23.06 0.88 3.39
CA SER A 81 24.25 1.09 4.23
C SER A 81 24.94 2.44 4.00
N GLY A 82 24.77 3.05 2.83
CA GLY A 82 25.59 4.17 2.38
C GLY A 82 26.93 3.74 1.83
N SER A 83 27.16 2.42 1.67
CA SER A 83 28.37 1.85 1.16
C SER A 83 28.07 0.81 0.07
N PHE A 84 29.05 0.49 -0.72
CA PHE A 84 28.97 -0.54 -1.76
C PHE A 84 30.32 -1.15 -2.02
N SER A 85 30.34 -2.39 -2.52
CA SER A 85 31.55 -3.06 -2.99
C SER A 85 31.40 -3.49 -4.44
N ARG A 86 32.47 -3.40 -5.22
CA ARG A 86 32.53 -3.91 -6.59
C ARG A 86 33.80 -4.75 -6.76
N ALA A 87 33.67 -5.82 -7.50
CA ALA A 87 34.84 -6.64 -7.87
C ALA A 87 35.95 -5.77 -8.53
N GLY A 88 37.16 -5.79 -7.96
CA GLY A 88 38.28 -4.96 -8.41
C GLY A 88 38.42 -3.59 -7.73
N SER A 89 37.52 -3.21 -6.81
CA SER A 89 37.63 -1.91 -6.09
C SER A 89 38.54 -1.91 -4.86
N GLY A 90 39.12 -3.07 -4.48
CA GLY A 90 40.02 -3.17 -3.34
C GLY A 90 39.42 -3.05 -1.96
N GLY A 91 38.07 -2.94 -1.84
CA GLY A 91 37.35 -2.83 -0.57
C GLY A 91 35.98 -2.19 -0.67
N GLU A 92 35.35 -1.97 0.49
CA GLU A 92 34.09 -1.26 0.63
C GLU A 92 34.29 0.25 0.45
N ILE A 93 33.46 0.87 -0.39
CA ILE A 93 33.50 2.30 -0.68
C ILE A 93 32.26 2.95 -0.07
N THR A 94 32.47 3.99 0.73
CA THR A 94 31.39 4.81 1.32
C THR A 94 31.03 5.95 0.39
N GLY A 95 29.74 6.18 0.21
CA GLY A 95 29.20 7.36 -0.47
C GLY A 95 28.35 8.20 0.47
N VAL A 96 28.17 9.47 0.10
CA VAL A 96 27.41 10.43 0.92
C VAL A 96 26.12 10.90 0.25
N ALA A 97 25.93 10.61 -1.04
CA ALA A 97 24.79 11.10 -1.81
C ALA A 97 23.45 10.55 -1.30
N SER A 98 22.47 11.41 -1.22
CA SER A 98 21.05 11.03 -1.11
C SER A 98 20.51 10.63 -2.48
N ILE A 99 19.64 9.64 -2.54
CA ILE A 99 19.04 9.16 -3.78
C ILE A 99 17.62 9.69 -3.88
N ILE A 100 17.33 10.38 -4.96
CA ILE A 100 16.03 10.99 -5.23
C ILE A 100 15.47 10.43 -6.54
N LEU A 101 14.20 10.02 -6.51
CA LEU A 101 13.46 9.59 -7.69
C LEU A 101 12.34 10.59 -7.97
N ASN A 102 12.41 11.29 -9.09
CA ASN A 102 11.37 12.20 -9.54
C ASN A 102 10.62 11.61 -10.73
N GLY A 103 9.30 11.68 -10.69
CA GLY A 103 8.48 11.17 -11.79
C GLY A 103 7.14 11.90 -11.93
N ASN A 104 6.45 11.62 -13.05
CA ASN A 104 5.17 12.22 -13.32
C ASN A 104 4.04 11.21 -13.13
N ILE A 105 2.99 11.63 -12.42
CA ILE A 105 1.70 10.94 -12.40
C ILE A 105 0.79 11.67 -13.40
N ASN A 106 0.33 10.96 -14.42
CA ASN A 106 -0.50 11.52 -15.49
C ASN A 106 -1.99 11.31 -15.28
N GLN A 107 -2.38 10.56 -14.26
CA GLN A 107 -3.76 10.25 -13.89
C GLN A 107 -4.08 10.80 -12.50
N PRO A 108 -5.35 11.04 -12.15
CA PRO A 108 -5.75 11.33 -10.77
C PRO A 108 -5.30 10.22 -9.82
N VAL A 109 -4.86 10.61 -8.63
CA VAL A 109 -4.29 9.66 -7.63
C VAL A 109 -5.30 8.61 -7.24
N GLU A 110 -6.57 8.99 -7.11
CA GLU A 110 -7.68 8.09 -6.80
C GLU A 110 -7.82 7.00 -7.87
N THR A 111 -7.67 7.36 -9.14
CA THR A 111 -7.70 6.38 -10.26
C THR A 111 -6.51 5.42 -10.19
N VAL A 112 -5.31 5.96 -9.90
CA VAL A 112 -4.10 5.12 -9.74
C VAL A 112 -4.28 4.15 -8.59
N LEU A 113 -4.81 4.60 -7.45
CA LEU A 113 -5.05 3.75 -6.28
C LEU A 113 -6.15 2.71 -6.49
N GLN A 114 -7.13 2.99 -7.34
CA GLN A 114 -8.18 2.02 -7.69
C GLN A 114 -7.71 0.94 -8.66
N THR A 115 -6.77 1.25 -9.56
CA THR A 115 -6.35 0.35 -10.64
C THR A 115 -4.99 -0.29 -10.42
N SER A 116 -4.13 0.30 -9.55
CA SER A 116 -2.76 -0.12 -9.34
C SER A 116 -2.22 0.41 -7.99
N HIS A 117 -0.98 0.85 -7.97
CA HIS A 117 -0.28 1.40 -6.81
C HIS A 117 0.53 2.65 -7.17
N LEU A 118 0.88 3.48 -6.18
CA LEU A 118 1.56 4.76 -6.42
C LEU A 118 3.00 4.63 -6.95
N PHE A 119 3.60 3.44 -6.97
CA PHE A 119 4.87 3.17 -7.63
C PHE A 119 4.72 2.74 -9.09
N SER A 120 3.49 2.46 -9.55
CA SER A 120 3.24 2.02 -10.93
C SER A 120 3.75 2.99 -12.02
N PRO A 121 3.87 4.31 -11.79
CA PRO A 121 4.48 5.19 -12.78
C PRO A 121 6.00 5.06 -12.92
N LEU A 122 6.68 4.38 -11.99
CA LEU A 122 8.13 4.13 -12.10
C LEU A 122 8.43 3.12 -13.21
N SER A 123 9.69 3.09 -13.66
CA SER A 123 10.13 2.12 -14.64
C SER A 123 9.95 0.67 -14.18
N ASP A 124 9.70 -0.24 -15.12
CA ASP A 124 9.46 -1.67 -14.87
C ASP A 124 10.60 -2.38 -14.09
N GLU A 125 11.78 -1.78 -14.08
CA GLU A 125 12.94 -2.31 -13.39
C GLU A 125 12.80 -2.25 -11.86
N VAL A 126 12.06 -1.27 -11.36
CA VAL A 126 11.98 -0.96 -9.93
C VAL A 126 10.55 -0.91 -9.37
N ASN A 127 9.53 -0.70 -10.22
CA ASN A 127 8.15 -0.49 -9.77
C ASN A 127 7.55 -1.67 -9.00
N ASN A 128 8.07 -2.88 -9.21
CA ASN A 128 7.67 -4.11 -8.53
C ASN A 128 8.80 -4.75 -7.69
N ASP A 129 9.99 -4.12 -7.61
CA ASP A 129 11.06 -4.60 -6.70
C ASP A 129 10.81 -4.11 -5.28
N THR A 130 10.09 -4.90 -4.48
CA THR A 130 9.73 -4.57 -3.09
C THR A 130 10.96 -4.29 -2.23
N ALA A 131 12.08 -4.98 -2.47
CA ALA A 131 13.31 -4.77 -1.73
C ALA A 131 13.98 -3.43 -2.06
N PHE A 132 13.88 -2.96 -3.30
CA PHE A 132 14.32 -1.62 -3.69
C PHE A 132 13.41 -0.55 -3.07
N LEU A 133 12.10 -0.71 -3.23
CA LEU A 133 11.09 0.25 -2.77
C LEU A 133 11.05 0.38 -1.24
N ASP A 134 11.28 -0.71 -0.49
CA ASP A 134 11.33 -0.66 0.98
C ASP A 134 12.52 0.16 1.53
N ARG A 135 13.52 0.49 0.69
CA ARG A 135 14.64 1.36 1.03
C ARG A 135 14.38 2.84 0.79
N ILE A 136 13.20 3.17 0.28
CA ILE A 136 12.74 4.56 0.16
C ILE A 136 12.29 5.05 1.54
N HIS A 137 12.93 6.11 2.03
CA HIS A 137 12.68 6.64 3.36
C HIS A 137 11.42 7.51 3.42
N PHE A 138 11.10 8.20 2.33
CA PHE A 138 10.12 9.27 2.29
C PHE A 138 9.43 9.33 0.93
N TYR A 139 8.11 9.27 0.91
CA TYR A 139 7.31 9.47 -0.29
C TYR A 139 6.62 10.82 -0.22
N LEU A 140 7.10 11.79 -0.99
CA LEU A 140 6.49 13.11 -1.10
C LEU A 140 5.32 13.07 -2.09
N PRO A 141 4.10 13.41 -1.66
CA PRO A 141 2.93 13.44 -2.53
C PRO A 141 2.98 14.69 -3.44
N GLY A 142 3.64 14.59 -4.58
CA GLY A 142 3.81 15.70 -5.50
C GLY A 142 2.49 16.23 -6.09
N TRP A 143 1.39 15.50 -5.93
CA TRP A 143 0.05 15.97 -6.31
C TRP A 143 -0.53 16.99 -5.33
N GLU A 144 -0.02 17.07 -4.11
CA GLU A 144 -0.38 18.10 -3.13
C GLU A 144 0.44 19.39 -3.31
N MET A 145 1.53 19.33 -4.12
CA MET A 145 2.37 20.47 -4.37
C MET A 145 1.69 21.48 -5.30
N ILE A 146 1.88 22.76 -4.95
CA ILE A 146 1.35 23.88 -5.74
C ILE A 146 2.07 23.95 -7.08
N LYS A 147 1.31 24.07 -8.18
CA LYS A 147 1.91 24.36 -9.49
C LYS A 147 2.52 25.74 -9.49
N PHE A 148 3.76 25.85 -9.94
CA PHE A 148 4.43 27.14 -10.06
C PHE A 148 3.71 28.06 -11.05
N ALA A 149 3.53 29.30 -10.63
CA ALA A 149 2.96 30.38 -11.41
C ALA A 149 3.78 31.68 -11.17
N PRO A 150 3.75 32.68 -12.08
CA PRO A 150 4.49 33.92 -11.91
C PRO A 150 4.28 34.63 -10.57
N LYS A 151 3.10 34.53 -10.00
CA LYS A 151 2.76 35.12 -8.68
C LYS A 151 3.53 34.52 -7.51
N HIS A 152 4.17 33.36 -7.68
CA HIS A 152 4.95 32.70 -6.63
C HIS A 152 6.40 33.17 -6.60
N PHE A 153 6.85 33.91 -7.61
CA PHE A 153 8.18 34.51 -7.63
C PHE A 153 8.14 35.87 -6.93
N THR A 154 9.06 36.06 -6.01
CA THR A 154 9.20 37.36 -5.33
C THR A 154 9.92 38.37 -6.23
N SER A 155 9.54 39.66 -6.12
CA SER A 155 10.27 40.77 -6.68
C SER A 155 11.25 41.41 -5.67
N HIS A 156 11.28 40.88 -4.44
CA HIS A 156 12.18 41.37 -3.39
C HIS A 156 13.52 40.64 -3.43
N PHE A 157 14.51 41.21 -2.72
CA PHE A 157 15.79 40.53 -2.55
C PHE A 157 15.56 39.18 -1.84
N GLY A 158 16.10 38.11 -2.45
CA GLY A 158 16.10 36.79 -1.88
C GLY A 158 17.35 36.49 -1.05
N PHE A 159 17.32 35.37 -0.33
CA PHE A 159 18.48 34.84 0.33
C PHE A 159 19.47 34.26 -0.70
N SER A 160 20.78 34.45 -0.48
CA SER A 160 21.78 33.85 -1.39
C SER A 160 21.71 32.34 -1.34
N THR A 161 21.41 31.72 -2.49
CA THR A 161 21.30 30.26 -2.60
C THR A 161 22.62 29.55 -2.34
N ASP A 162 23.75 30.17 -2.71
CA ASP A 162 25.08 29.61 -2.48
C ASP A 162 25.39 29.53 -0.97
N TYR A 163 25.14 30.64 -0.24
CA TYR A 163 25.30 30.64 1.21
C TYR A 163 24.37 29.66 1.91
N PHE A 164 23.13 29.56 1.45
CA PHE A 164 22.16 28.62 1.98
C PHE A 164 22.62 27.17 1.77
N SER A 165 23.14 26.85 0.57
CA SER A 165 23.66 25.52 0.22
C SER A 165 24.87 25.14 1.09
N GLU A 166 25.81 26.07 1.34
CA GLU A 166 26.96 25.83 2.22
C GLU A 166 26.50 25.62 3.67
N SER A 167 25.52 26.38 4.12
CA SER A 167 24.92 26.19 5.45
C SER A 167 24.30 24.81 5.59
N LEU A 168 23.48 24.38 4.63
CA LEU A 168 22.87 23.03 4.60
C LEU A 168 23.92 21.93 4.60
N LYS A 169 25.02 22.11 3.86
CA LYS A 169 26.11 21.15 3.83
C LYS A 169 26.81 21.03 5.20
N SER A 170 26.98 22.13 5.93
CA SER A 170 27.52 22.08 7.27
C SER A 170 26.62 21.31 8.25
N PHE A 171 25.29 21.46 8.14
CA PHE A 171 24.30 20.74 8.95
C PHE A 171 24.26 19.24 8.69
N ARG A 172 24.83 18.71 7.62
CA ARG A 172 24.91 17.26 7.41
C ARG A 172 25.65 16.51 8.52
N ARG A 173 26.56 17.18 9.20
CA ARG A 173 27.35 16.59 10.31
C ARG A 173 26.62 16.65 11.65
N VAL A 174 25.56 17.45 11.78
CA VAL A 174 24.72 17.55 12.98
C VAL A 174 23.64 16.48 12.92
N THR A 175 23.23 15.92 14.06
CA THR A 175 22.14 14.95 14.14
C THR A 175 21.24 15.24 15.33
N PHE A 176 19.94 15.06 15.13
CA PHE A 176 18.89 15.16 16.13
C PHE A 176 18.02 13.88 16.13
N THR A 177 18.63 12.74 15.84
CA THR A 177 17.91 11.45 15.77
C THR A 177 17.27 11.05 17.09
N ASP A 178 17.76 11.57 18.21
CA ASP A 178 17.27 11.28 19.57
C ASP A 178 16.15 12.23 20.02
N ALA A 179 15.84 13.25 19.20
CA ALA A 179 14.80 14.23 19.51
C ALA A 179 13.42 13.60 19.75
N ILE A 180 13.08 12.57 18.99
CA ILE A 180 11.82 11.83 19.17
C ILE A 180 11.78 11.21 20.56
N GLU A 181 12.86 10.54 20.97
CA GLU A 181 12.93 9.80 22.22
C GLU A 181 12.86 10.70 23.46
N LYS A 182 13.06 12.01 23.29
CA LYS A 182 12.88 12.98 24.38
C LYS A 182 11.41 13.09 24.82
N TYR A 183 10.46 12.99 23.87
CA TYR A 183 9.05 13.25 24.12
C TYR A 183 8.11 12.08 23.77
N PHE A 184 8.52 11.25 22.80
CA PHE A 184 7.67 10.20 22.25
C PHE A 184 8.39 8.85 22.18
N THR A 185 7.61 7.78 22.11
CA THR A 185 8.08 6.42 21.79
C THR A 185 7.40 6.00 20.49
N LEU A 186 8.16 5.47 19.55
CA LEU A 186 7.58 4.91 18.32
C LEU A 186 6.81 3.63 18.62
N GLY A 187 5.72 3.39 17.92
CA GLY A 187 4.89 2.19 18.06
C GLY A 187 5.69 0.90 17.87
N SER A 188 5.33 -0.13 18.59
CA SER A 188 6.06 -1.42 18.63
C SER A 188 6.05 -2.17 17.29
N HIS A 189 5.10 -1.88 16.41
CA HIS A 189 4.98 -2.49 15.08
C HIS A 189 5.99 -1.94 14.05
N LEU A 190 6.61 -0.77 14.33
CA LEU A 190 7.59 -0.18 13.43
C LEU A 190 8.90 -0.95 13.47
N LYS A 191 9.25 -1.59 12.35
CA LYS A 191 10.51 -2.33 12.18
C LYS A 191 11.69 -1.36 12.04
N GLN A 192 12.92 -1.85 12.13
CA GLN A 192 14.12 -1.03 12.02
C GLN A 192 14.20 -0.25 10.68
N ARG A 193 13.69 -0.83 9.59
CA ARG A 193 13.59 -0.18 8.28
C ARG A 193 12.58 0.97 8.23
N ASP A 194 11.69 1.08 9.21
CA ASP A 194 10.73 2.17 9.32
C ASP A 194 11.18 3.21 10.35
N THR A 195 11.71 2.79 11.48
CA THR A 195 12.19 3.69 12.54
C THR A 195 13.39 4.53 12.10
N LYS A 196 14.35 3.94 11.37
CA LYS A 196 15.55 4.65 10.87
C LYS A 196 15.21 5.80 9.92
N PRO A 197 14.36 5.62 8.87
CA PRO A 197 13.86 6.72 8.05
C PRO A 197 13.12 7.80 8.83
N VAL A 198 12.21 7.43 9.73
CA VAL A 198 11.43 8.37 10.54
C VAL A 198 12.36 9.26 11.38
N LYS A 199 13.32 8.67 12.10
CA LYS A 199 14.32 9.42 12.88
C LYS A 199 15.16 10.36 12.01
N LYS A 200 15.59 9.91 10.82
CA LYS A 200 16.33 10.76 9.87
C LYS A 200 15.48 11.93 9.37
N THR A 201 14.21 11.71 9.08
CA THR A 201 13.30 12.75 8.61
C THR A 201 13.07 13.81 9.67
N VAL A 202 12.74 13.42 10.90
CA VAL A 202 12.57 14.37 12.02
C VAL A 202 13.86 15.16 12.28
N SER A 203 15.01 14.47 12.30
CA SER A 203 16.31 15.16 12.41
C SER A 203 16.54 16.15 11.28
N GLY A 204 16.11 15.84 10.06
CA GLY A 204 16.18 16.74 8.91
C GLY A 204 15.33 17.98 9.09
N PHE A 205 14.07 17.84 9.51
CA PHE A 205 13.19 18.99 9.80
C PHE A 205 13.74 19.88 10.92
N ILE A 206 14.23 19.30 12.02
CA ILE A 206 14.83 20.09 13.11
C ILE A 206 16.02 20.90 12.59
N LYS A 207 16.91 20.31 11.77
CA LYS A 207 18.05 21.04 11.20
C LYS A 207 17.63 22.24 10.34
N LEU A 208 16.53 22.10 9.60
CA LEU A 208 16.02 23.14 8.71
C LEU A 208 15.28 24.25 9.48
N MET A 209 14.42 23.87 10.42
CA MET A 209 13.51 24.78 11.09
C MET A 209 14.09 25.34 12.40
N HIS A 210 14.95 24.56 13.05
CA HIS A 210 15.58 24.90 14.35
C HIS A 210 17.10 24.69 14.29
N PRO A 211 17.82 25.44 13.44
CA PRO A 211 19.26 25.26 13.26
C PRO A 211 20.07 25.56 14.53
N ASP A 212 19.50 26.31 15.46
CA ASP A 212 20.05 26.60 16.80
C ASP A 212 19.84 25.45 17.81
N GLY A 213 19.09 24.42 17.45
CA GLY A 213 18.77 23.28 18.31
C GLY A 213 17.67 23.54 19.35
N ASN A 214 16.99 24.69 19.29
CA ASN A 214 15.89 25.04 20.19
C ASN A 214 14.54 24.67 19.60
N PHE A 215 14.03 23.53 19.96
CA PHE A 215 12.73 23.00 19.50
C PHE A 215 11.86 22.54 20.66
N THR A 216 10.56 22.61 20.48
CA THR A 216 9.54 22.24 21.47
C THR A 216 9.03 20.81 21.24
N LYS A 217 8.21 20.31 22.18
CA LYS A 217 7.50 19.03 22.03
C LYS A 217 6.52 19.06 20.83
N ASP A 218 5.85 20.18 20.62
CA ASP A 218 4.87 20.35 19.54
C ASP A 218 5.56 20.36 18.15
N ASP A 219 6.74 21.00 18.04
CA ASP A 219 7.55 20.94 16.83
C ASP A 219 7.93 19.50 16.47
N VAL A 220 8.42 18.75 17.47
CA VAL A 220 8.77 17.33 17.27
C VAL A 220 7.54 16.49 16.91
N LYS A 221 6.38 16.79 17.51
CA LYS A 221 5.12 16.09 17.20
C LYS A 221 4.71 16.31 15.74
N GLU A 222 4.78 17.54 15.26
CA GLU A 222 4.46 17.91 13.87
C GLU A 222 5.40 17.15 12.89
N TYR A 223 6.71 17.25 13.11
CA TYR A 223 7.71 16.59 12.24
C TYR A 223 7.63 15.08 12.30
N LEU A 224 7.30 14.51 13.46
CA LEU A 224 7.09 13.08 13.63
C LEU A 224 5.85 12.59 12.87
N THR A 225 4.76 13.35 12.94
CA THR A 225 3.53 13.03 12.19
C THR A 225 3.79 13.01 10.69
N ILE A 226 4.46 14.03 10.16
CA ILE A 226 4.85 14.08 8.73
C ILE A 226 5.78 12.92 8.38
N ALA A 227 6.79 12.64 9.21
CA ALA A 227 7.76 11.58 8.95
C ALA A 227 7.09 10.19 8.90
N LEU A 228 6.16 9.93 9.82
CA LEU A 228 5.38 8.68 9.87
C LEU A 228 4.46 8.57 8.66
N GLU A 229 3.74 9.64 8.29
CA GLU A 229 2.87 9.67 7.12
C GLU A 229 3.63 9.35 5.84
N MET A 230 4.74 10.05 5.59
CA MET A 230 5.51 9.87 4.36
C MET A 230 6.16 8.48 4.26
N ARG A 231 6.61 7.90 5.38
CA ARG A 231 7.12 6.53 5.41
C ARG A 231 5.98 5.51 5.32
N ARG A 232 4.84 5.77 5.96
CA ARG A 232 3.63 4.93 5.83
C ARG A 232 3.19 4.83 4.38
N ARG A 233 3.21 5.94 3.62
CA ARG A 233 2.87 5.94 2.19
C ARG A 233 3.69 4.93 1.39
N VAL A 234 5.00 4.79 1.67
CA VAL A 234 5.82 3.72 1.08
C VAL A 234 5.30 2.34 1.46
N LYS A 235 5.02 2.11 2.75
CA LYS A 235 4.58 0.79 3.23
C LYS A 235 3.21 0.38 2.70
N GLU A 236 2.25 1.32 2.63
CA GLU A 236 0.92 1.03 2.08
C GLU A 236 1.00 0.61 0.61
N GLN A 237 1.93 1.17 -0.17
CA GLN A 237 2.14 0.71 -1.54
C GLN A 237 2.83 -0.66 -1.58
N LEU A 238 3.74 -0.95 -0.65
CA LEU A 238 4.34 -2.29 -0.53
C LEU A 238 3.33 -3.36 -0.15
N LYS A 239 2.31 -3.05 0.65
CA LYS A 239 1.18 -3.95 0.92
C LYS A 239 0.44 -4.36 -0.36
N ARG A 240 0.36 -3.46 -1.35
CA ARG A 240 -0.34 -3.70 -2.62
C ARG A 240 0.42 -4.60 -3.59
N ILE A 241 1.75 -4.57 -3.54
CA ILE A 241 2.63 -5.28 -4.51
C ILE A 241 3.42 -6.42 -3.89
N GLY A 242 3.60 -6.41 -2.57
CA GLY A 242 4.39 -7.39 -1.82
C GLY A 242 3.54 -8.45 -1.12
N GLY A 243 4.22 -9.35 -0.44
CA GLY A 243 3.59 -10.39 0.37
C GLY A 243 3.14 -9.91 1.75
N MET A 244 2.66 -10.87 2.55
CA MET A 244 2.09 -10.64 3.90
C MET A 244 3.08 -9.99 4.88
N GLU A 245 4.37 -10.05 4.61
CA GLU A 245 5.42 -9.43 5.45
C GLU A 245 5.27 -7.92 5.66
N PHE A 246 4.51 -7.23 4.77
CA PHE A 246 4.25 -5.80 4.84
C PHE A 246 2.93 -5.45 5.55
N TRP A 247 2.07 -6.41 5.85
CA TRP A 247 0.71 -6.17 6.37
C TRP A 247 0.66 -5.86 7.86
N ASP A 248 1.60 -6.36 8.65
CA ASP A 248 1.65 -6.21 10.10
C ASP A 248 2.40 -4.92 10.54
N THR A 249 2.28 -3.83 9.80
CA THR A 249 2.98 -2.60 10.14
C THR A 249 1.99 -1.46 10.36
N ASN A 250 1.76 -1.09 11.62
CA ASN A 250 1.02 0.09 12.02
C ASN A 250 1.98 1.25 12.30
N PHE A 251 1.60 2.44 11.86
CA PHE A 251 2.38 3.65 12.06
C PHE A 251 1.78 4.48 13.20
N SER A 252 2.41 4.42 14.37
CA SER A 252 1.96 5.11 15.57
C SER A 252 3.12 5.65 16.38
N TYR A 253 2.80 6.55 17.29
CA TYR A 253 3.70 7.01 18.34
C TYR A 253 2.94 7.16 19.66
N ILE A 254 3.63 6.99 20.78
CA ILE A 254 3.08 7.09 22.13
C ILE A 254 3.69 8.33 22.79
N ASP A 255 2.84 9.22 23.26
CA ASP A 255 3.27 10.37 24.05
C ASP A 255 3.75 9.91 25.44
N LYS A 256 4.96 10.28 25.85
CA LYS A 256 5.54 9.82 27.11
C LYS A 256 4.88 10.40 28.36
N ASP A 257 4.26 11.59 28.25
CA ASP A 257 3.61 12.24 29.37
C ASP A 257 2.19 11.70 29.59
N THR A 258 1.42 11.54 28.50
CA THR A 258 0.01 11.10 28.57
C THR A 258 -0.17 9.59 28.41
N GLN A 259 0.82 8.88 27.90
CA GLN A 259 0.77 7.46 27.52
C GLN A 259 -0.29 7.16 26.43
N GLU A 260 -0.74 8.19 25.73
CA GLU A 260 -1.71 8.07 24.64
C GLU A 260 -0.98 7.66 23.36
N GLU A 261 -1.49 6.62 22.68
CA GLU A 261 -1.00 6.18 21.39
C GLU A 261 -1.79 6.84 20.27
N THR A 262 -1.07 7.51 19.35
CA THR A 262 -1.64 8.18 18.18
C THR A 262 -1.24 7.44 16.91
N TYR A 263 -2.24 7.02 16.13
CA TYR A 263 -2.05 6.38 14.82
C TYR A 263 -2.04 7.42 13.70
N VAL A 264 -1.10 7.29 12.77
CA VAL A 264 -0.96 8.20 11.62
C VAL A 264 -1.50 7.52 10.38
N GLY A 265 -2.59 8.03 9.82
CA GLY A 265 -3.22 7.57 8.58
C GLY A 265 -2.71 8.32 7.35
N LEU A 266 -3.15 7.90 6.15
CA LEU A 266 -2.88 8.57 4.89
C LEU A 266 -4.13 9.34 4.42
N PRO A 267 -4.00 10.60 3.97
CA PRO A 267 -5.14 11.38 3.46
C PRO A 267 -5.82 10.72 2.27
N GLU A 268 -5.04 10.19 1.34
CA GLU A 268 -5.53 9.55 0.12
C GLU A 268 -6.24 8.21 0.36
N GLU A 269 -6.03 7.58 1.51
CA GLU A 269 -6.71 6.33 1.88
C GLU A 269 -8.01 6.57 2.66
N LYS A 270 -8.15 7.73 3.29
CA LYS A 270 -9.38 8.10 4.04
C LYS A 270 -10.66 8.18 3.19
N GLY A 271 -10.54 8.16 1.85
CA GLY A 271 -11.65 8.21 0.91
C GLY A 271 -11.85 6.97 0.06
N SER A 272 -10.92 6.04 0.04
CA SER A 272 -10.99 4.83 -0.79
C SER A 272 -11.37 3.58 0.00
N HIS A 273 -12.53 3.59 0.63
CA HIS A 273 -13.13 2.34 1.04
C HIS A 273 -13.50 1.55 -0.21
N LEU A 274 -12.70 0.52 -0.53
CA LEU A 274 -12.98 -0.37 -1.67
C LEU A 274 -14.26 -1.18 -1.46
N ILE A 275 -14.66 -1.34 -0.20
CA ILE A 275 -15.94 -1.95 0.19
C ILE A 275 -16.96 -0.84 0.42
N GLU A 276 -18.02 -0.86 -0.36
CA GLU A 276 -19.08 0.16 -0.32
C GLU A 276 -19.80 0.14 1.05
N ASN A 277 -19.90 1.30 1.69
CA ASN A 277 -20.64 1.46 2.95
C ASN A 277 -22.12 1.85 2.73
N THR A 278 -22.63 1.58 1.54
CA THR A 278 -24.05 1.64 1.17
C THR A 278 -24.61 0.23 1.08
N PRO A 279 -25.93 0.01 1.15
CA PRO A 279 -26.52 -1.30 0.91
C PRO A 279 -26.00 -1.90 -0.40
N LEU A 280 -25.39 -3.09 -0.33
CA LEU A 280 -24.82 -3.73 -1.51
C LEU A 280 -25.96 -4.16 -2.45
N SER A 281 -25.80 -3.83 -3.71
CA SER A 281 -26.77 -4.22 -4.75
C SER A 281 -26.95 -5.74 -4.81
N PRO A 282 -28.12 -6.26 -5.18
CA PRO A 282 -28.35 -7.69 -5.33
C PRO A 282 -27.27 -8.33 -6.22
N GLY A 283 -26.65 -9.39 -5.73
CA GLY A 283 -25.59 -10.09 -6.43
C GLY A 283 -24.19 -9.60 -6.15
N VAL A 284 -24.00 -8.52 -5.38
CA VAL A 284 -22.67 -8.00 -5.03
C VAL A 284 -22.26 -8.48 -3.65
N CYS A 285 -21.05 -9.04 -3.51
CA CYS A 285 -20.48 -9.45 -2.24
C CYS A 285 -18.96 -9.27 -2.25
N TYR A 286 -18.38 -8.96 -1.09
CA TYR A 286 -16.93 -8.83 -0.92
C TYR A 286 -16.36 -10.00 -0.11
N THR A 287 -15.13 -10.37 -0.40
CA THR A 287 -14.37 -11.39 0.33
C THR A 287 -12.86 -11.15 0.22
N ALA A 288 -12.10 -11.86 1.04
CA ALA A 288 -10.65 -11.89 0.96
C ALA A 288 -10.15 -13.31 0.68
N THR A 289 -9.18 -13.43 -0.21
CA THR A 289 -8.57 -14.71 -0.61
C THR A 289 -7.07 -14.69 -0.41
N THR A 290 -6.47 -15.88 -0.31
CA THR A 290 -5.01 -16.07 -0.31
C THR A 290 -4.62 -17.03 -1.42
N ASP A 291 -3.54 -16.72 -2.13
CA ASP A 291 -2.88 -17.59 -3.11
C ASP A 291 -1.38 -17.60 -2.81
N GLY A 292 -0.90 -18.69 -2.20
CA GLY A 292 0.42 -18.70 -1.56
C GLY A 292 0.51 -17.61 -0.47
N ASP A 293 1.50 -16.74 -0.58
CA ASP A 293 1.70 -15.61 0.33
C ASP A 293 0.97 -14.32 -0.11
N SER A 294 0.24 -14.37 -1.23
CA SER A 294 -0.51 -13.22 -1.75
C SER A 294 -1.91 -13.15 -1.13
N LEU A 295 -2.21 -12.03 -0.51
CA LEU A 295 -3.54 -11.69 0.02
C LEU A 295 -4.26 -10.80 -0.98
N SER A 296 -5.54 -11.07 -1.25
CA SER A 296 -6.32 -10.35 -2.24
C SER A 296 -7.71 -9.99 -1.73
N LEU A 297 -8.13 -8.74 -1.94
CA LEU A 297 -9.50 -8.28 -1.75
C LEU A 297 -10.27 -8.46 -3.05
N VAL A 298 -11.40 -9.12 -2.96
CA VAL A 298 -12.16 -9.58 -4.12
C VAL A 298 -13.61 -9.11 -4.04
N ARG A 299 -14.11 -8.54 -5.14
CA ARG A 299 -15.53 -8.26 -5.37
C ARG A 299 -16.11 -9.34 -6.27
N ILE A 300 -17.21 -9.93 -5.83
CA ILE A 300 -17.99 -10.93 -6.55
C ILE A 300 -19.26 -10.27 -7.05
N GLU A 301 -19.55 -10.43 -8.32
CA GLU A 301 -20.77 -9.92 -8.95
C GLU A 301 -21.51 -11.08 -9.62
N VAL A 302 -22.78 -11.23 -9.28
CA VAL A 302 -23.66 -12.24 -9.86
C VAL A 302 -24.88 -11.55 -10.47
N VAL A 303 -25.11 -11.82 -11.74
CA VAL A 303 -26.29 -11.33 -12.46
C VAL A 303 -27.17 -12.51 -12.82
N THR A 304 -28.46 -12.39 -12.53
CA THR A 304 -29.50 -13.35 -12.94
C THR A 304 -30.24 -12.82 -14.15
N THR A 305 -30.39 -13.66 -15.17
CA THR A 305 -31.20 -13.40 -16.37
C THR A 305 -32.23 -14.53 -16.55
N ALA A 306 -33.34 -14.25 -17.22
CA ALA A 306 -34.27 -15.31 -17.54
C ALA A 306 -33.59 -16.39 -18.39
N GLY A 307 -33.73 -17.67 -17.99
CA GLY A 307 -32.96 -18.75 -18.60
C GLY A 307 -33.43 -20.15 -18.25
N SER A 308 -32.49 -21.10 -18.23
CA SER A 308 -32.75 -22.53 -18.08
C SER A 308 -31.89 -23.19 -17.00
N GLY A 309 -31.36 -22.46 -16.06
CA GLY A 309 -30.52 -22.96 -14.97
C GLY A 309 -29.05 -23.16 -15.35
N LYS A 310 -28.52 -22.34 -16.27
CA LYS A 310 -27.11 -22.38 -16.66
C LYS A 310 -26.27 -21.47 -15.79
N LEU A 311 -25.03 -21.93 -15.52
CA LEU A 311 -24.00 -21.14 -14.86
C LEU A 311 -22.94 -20.70 -15.88
N ASN A 312 -22.77 -19.40 -16.00
CA ASN A 312 -21.72 -18.78 -16.79
C ASN A 312 -20.68 -18.15 -15.85
N ILE A 313 -19.40 -18.36 -16.12
CA ILE A 313 -18.30 -17.80 -15.34
C ILE A 313 -17.45 -16.95 -16.27
N SER A 314 -17.30 -15.67 -15.97
CA SER A 314 -16.60 -14.71 -16.81
C SER A 314 -15.32 -14.20 -16.16
N GLY A 315 -14.26 -14.03 -16.95
CA GLY A 315 -13.04 -13.30 -16.55
C GLY A 315 -12.12 -14.01 -15.56
N ILE A 316 -12.31 -15.31 -15.28
CA ILE A 316 -11.53 -16.06 -14.30
C ILE A 316 -10.60 -17.04 -15.01
N SER A 317 -9.30 -16.95 -14.75
CA SER A 317 -8.28 -17.89 -15.25
C SER A 317 -8.01 -19.05 -14.28
N ASN A 318 -8.10 -18.82 -12.98
CA ASN A 318 -7.78 -19.81 -11.94
C ASN A 318 -8.84 -20.93 -11.88
N ASN A 319 -8.39 -22.17 -12.10
CA ASN A 319 -9.28 -23.34 -12.12
C ASN A 319 -9.86 -23.69 -10.73
N ILE A 320 -9.11 -23.44 -9.65
CA ILE A 320 -9.57 -23.69 -8.27
C ILE A 320 -10.74 -22.77 -7.94
N VAL A 321 -10.64 -21.51 -8.35
CA VAL A 321 -11.72 -20.52 -8.17
C VAL A 321 -12.97 -20.92 -8.97
N LYS A 322 -12.80 -21.36 -10.22
CA LYS A 322 -13.91 -21.87 -11.05
C LYS A 322 -14.60 -23.07 -10.40
N GLU A 323 -13.82 -23.98 -9.82
CA GLU A 323 -14.34 -25.16 -9.13
C GLU A 323 -15.13 -24.76 -7.87
N ASN A 324 -14.64 -23.84 -7.05
CA ASN A 324 -15.39 -23.31 -5.90
C ASN A 324 -16.75 -22.73 -6.32
N ILE A 325 -16.80 -21.96 -7.41
CA ILE A 325 -18.05 -21.39 -7.93
C ILE A 325 -19.00 -22.50 -8.38
N LYS A 326 -18.51 -23.49 -9.13
CA LYS A 326 -19.31 -24.63 -9.59
C LYS A 326 -19.87 -25.48 -8.43
N ASN A 327 -19.03 -25.76 -7.42
CA ASN A 327 -19.42 -26.50 -6.23
C ASN A 327 -20.51 -25.76 -5.45
N THR A 328 -20.39 -24.47 -5.28
CA THR A 328 -21.40 -23.62 -4.63
C THR A 328 -22.73 -23.64 -5.42
N PHE A 329 -22.66 -23.51 -6.74
CA PHE A 329 -23.84 -23.58 -7.59
C PHE A 329 -24.53 -24.96 -7.52
N GLN A 330 -23.76 -26.05 -7.55
CA GLN A 330 -24.31 -27.43 -7.42
C GLN A 330 -24.94 -27.62 -6.04
N TYR A 331 -24.38 -27.10 -4.98
CA TYR A 331 -24.97 -27.11 -3.65
C TYR A 331 -26.33 -26.40 -3.62
N ILE A 332 -26.45 -25.19 -4.20
CA ILE A 332 -27.72 -24.46 -4.29
C ILE A 332 -28.74 -25.29 -5.10
N LYS A 333 -28.33 -25.87 -6.23
CA LYS A 333 -29.18 -26.67 -7.10
C LYS A 333 -29.68 -27.94 -6.41
N ALA A 334 -28.83 -28.64 -5.67
CA ALA A 334 -29.18 -29.84 -4.93
C ALA A 334 -30.14 -29.56 -3.77
N ASN A 335 -30.09 -28.39 -3.19
CA ASN A 335 -30.88 -27.96 -2.02
C ASN A 335 -31.89 -26.87 -2.36
N GLU A 336 -32.31 -26.78 -3.62
CA GLU A 336 -33.16 -25.73 -4.16
C GLU A 336 -34.41 -25.49 -3.31
N LYS A 337 -35.16 -26.55 -2.96
CA LYS A 337 -36.38 -26.47 -2.16
C LYS A 337 -36.18 -25.93 -0.74
N THR A 338 -35.00 -26.07 -0.21
CA THR A 338 -34.66 -25.59 1.16
C THR A 338 -34.12 -24.18 1.17
N ILE A 339 -33.34 -23.82 0.12
CA ILE A 339 -32.66 -22.53 0.00
C ILE A 339 -33.56 -21.50 -0.71
N LEU A 340 -34.26 -21.96 -1.76
CA LEU A 340 -35.09 -21.12 -2.62
C LEU A 340 -36.57 -21.53 -2.45
N ASN A 341 -37.46 -20.58 -2.63
CA ASN A 341 -38.89 -20.87 -2.68
C ASN A 341 -39.33 -21.25 -4.12
N GLU A 342 -40.54 -21.76 -4.30
CA GLU A 342 -41.07 -22.21 -5.61
C GLU A 342 -41.08 -21.11 -6.67
N GLN A 343 -41.18 -19.81 -6.27
CA GLN A 343 -41.19 -18.67 -7.18
C GLN A 343 -39.78 -18.33 -7.71
N HIS A 344 -38.75 -18.78 -7.04
CA HIS A 344 -37.33 -18.46 -7.34
C HIS A 344 -36.56 -19.71 -7.80
N SER A 345 -37.22 -20.66 -8.49
CA SER A 345 -36.54 -21.86 -9.02
C SER A 345 -35.40 -21.52 -9.96
N LEU A 346 -34.26 -22.20 -9.77
CA LEU A 346 -33.07 -22.04 -10.62
C LEU A 346 -33.35 -22.34 -12.09
N ASN A 347 -34.33 -23.18 -12.39
CA ASN A 347 -34.70 -23.47 -13.76
C ASN A 347 -35.26 -22.29 -14.55
N ASN A 348 -35.59 -21.18 -13.86
CA ASN A 348 -36.11 -19.97 -14.47
C ASN A 348 -35.01 -18.91 -14.73
N PHE A 349 -33.76 -19.13 -14.27
CA PHE A 349 -32.70 -18.16 -14.32
C PHE A 349 -31.39 -18.78 -14.80
N ASP A 350 -30.68 -18.05 -15.66
CA ASP A 350 -29.24 -18.29 -15.90
C ASP A 350 -28.44 -17.31 -15.00
N LEU A 351 -27.35 -17.81 -14.39
CA LEU A 351 -26.50 -17.03 -13.53
C LEU A 351 -25.16 -16.76 -14.23
N THR A 352 -24.75 -15.51 -14.24
CA THR A 352 -23.41 -15.12 -14.68
C THR A 352 -22.63 -14.58 -13.50
N VAL A 353 -21.47 -15.19 -13.22
CA VAL A 353 -20.58 -14.81 -12.12
C VAL A 353 -19.33 -14.16 -12.69
N GLN A 354 -19.03 -12.97 -12.20
CA GLN A 354 -17.79 -12.26 -12.46
C GLN A 354 -17.05 -12.01 -11.14
N ILE A 355 -15.72 -12.13 -11.16
CA ILE A 355 -14.87 -11.82 -10.02
C ILE A 355 -13.90 -10.73 -10.43
N SER A 356 -13.87 -9.65 -9.65
CA SER A 356 -12.95 -8.54 -9.80
C SER A 356 -11.98 -8.53 -8.62
N ASN A 357 -10.68 -8.61 -8.91
CA ASN A 357 -9.65 -8.43 -7.92
C ASN A 357 -9.46 -6.92 -7.69
N LEU A 358 -9.71 -6.44 -6.48
CA LEU A 358 -9.57 -5.03 -6.11
C LEU A 358 -8.21 -4.72 -5.53
N LEU A 359 -7.60 -5.67 -4.81
CA LEU A 359 -6.27 -5.59 -4.23
C LEU A 359 -5.59 -6.96 -4.29
N GLY A 360 -4.27 -6.96 -4.48
CA GLY A 360 -3.47 -8.19 -4.56
C GLY A 360 -3.20 -8.61 -6.00
N SER A 361 -2.39 -9.66 -6.17
CA SER A 361 -1.88 -10.11 -7.48
C SER A 361 -2.71 -11.24 -8.10
N SER A 362 -3.41 -12.03 -7.29
CA SER A 362 -4.13 -13.23 -7.75
C SER A 362 -5.34 -13.52 -6.86
N VAL A 363 -6.35 -14.17 -7.43
CA VAL A 363 -7.52 -14.63 -6.68
C VAL A 363 -7.31 -16.10 -6.32
N GLY A 364 -7.28 -16.38 -5.02
CA GLY A 364 -7.13 -17.72 -4.47
C GLY A 364 -8.45 -18.40 -4.11
N SER A 365 -8.36 -19.52 -3.38
CA SER A 365 -9.49 -20.31 -2.90
C SER A 365 -10.21 -19.67 -1.71
N GLY A 366 -11.31 -20.32 -1.28
CA GLY A 366 -12.03 -19.93 -0.05
C GLY A 366 -13.07 -18.84 -0.25
N ILE A 367 -13.65 -18.73 -1.45
CA ILE A 367 -14.66 -17.73 -1.81
C ILE A 367 -16.10 -18.27 -1.75
N GLY A 368 -16.29 -19.57 -1.50
CA GLY A 368 -17.59 -20.25 -1.66
C GLY A 368 -18.73 -19.61 -0.90
N SER A 369 -18.51 -19.18 0.35
CA SER A 369 -19.54 -18.54 1.17
C SER A 369 -19.97 -17.18 0.62
N ALA A 370 -19.04 -16.38 0.11
CA ALA A 370 -19.33 -15.10 -0.52
C ALA A 370 -20.05 -15.29 -1.87
N VAL A 371 -19.62 -16.27 -2.68
CA VAL A 371 -20.30 -16.65 -3.93
C VAL A 371 -21.72 -17.13 -3.66
N TYR A 372 -21.92 -17.95 -2.63
CA TYR A 372 -23.25 -18.41 -2.19
C TYR A 372 -24.18 -17.22 -1.91
N MET A 373 -23.73 -16.28 -1.10
CA MET A 373 -24.54 -15.13 -0.76
C MET A 373 -24.79 -14.20 -1.94
N ALA A 374 -23.82 -14.02 -2.82
CA ALA A 374 -24.01 -13.24 -4.04
C ALA A 374 -25.06 -13.90 -4.96
N MET A 375 -25.01 -15.23 -5.16
CA MET A 375 -26.00 -15.97 -5.95
C MET A 375 -27.41 -15.86 -5.34
N VAL A 376 -27.54 -16.13 -4.04
CA VAL A 376 -28.82 -16.08 -3.33
C VAL A 376 -29.40 -14.67 -3.33
N SER A 377 -28.58 -13.65 -3.05
CA SER A 377 -28.97 -12.24 -3.09
C SER A 377 -29.48 -11.83 -4.48
N SER A 378 -28.78 -12.26 -5.56
CA SER A 378 -29.16 -11.98 -6.95
C SER A 378 -30.50 -12.64 -7.32
N ILE A 379 -30.70 -13.90 -6.91
CA ILE A 379 -31.95 -14.66 -7.19
C ILE A 379 -33.15 -14.02 -6.47
N TYR A 380 -32.98 -13.68 -5.19
CA TYR A 380 -34.03 -13.05 -4.39
C TYR A 380 -34.23 -11.55 -4.68
N LYS A 381 -33.30 -10.94 -5.43
CA LYS A 381 -33.23 -9.48 -5.67
C LYS A 381 -33.22 -8.67 -4.36
N LYS A 382 -32.53 -9.18 -3.34
CA LYS A 382 -32.41 -8.54 -2.02
C LYS A 382 -31.01 -7.96 -1.84
N ASN A 383 -30.97 -6.75 -1.31
CA ASN A 383 -29.71 -6.08 -0.97
C ASN A 383 -29.03 -6.79 0.19
N LEU A 384 -27.72 -6.78 0.19
CA LEU A 384 -26.92 -7.16 1.35
C LEU A 384 -26.60 -5.94 2.21
N LYS A 385 -26.24 -6.18 3.47
CA LYS A 385 -25.90 -5.13 4.42
C LYS A 385 -24.78 -4.22 3.93
N PRO A 386 -24.78 -2.93 4.27
CA PRO A 386 -23.69 -2.01 3.91
C PRO A 386 -22.38 -2.44 4.58
N GLY A 387 -21.26 -2.24 3.89
CA GLY A 387 -19.94 -2.58 4.41
C GLY A 387 -19.74 -4.06 4.72
N LEU A 388 -20.50 -4.95 4.07
CA LEU A 388 -20.46 -6.39 4.31
C LEU A 388 -19.34 -7.08 3.53
N ALA A 389 -18.56 -7.91 4.22
CA ALA A 389 -17.69 -8.93 3.63
C ALA A 389 -17.94 -10.29 4.28
N ILE A 390 -17.67 -11.36 3.55
CA ILE A 390 -17.92 -12.74 4.00
C ILE A 390 -16.69 -13.58 3.77
N LEU A 391 -16.22 -14.27 4.82
CA LEU A 391 -15.14 -15.24 4.74
C LEU A 391 -15.66 -16.67 4.88
N GLY A 392 -14.86 -17.61 4.41
CA GLY A 392 -15.15 -19.05 4.48
C GLY A 392 -15.48 -19.66 3.14
N ASN A 393 -15.55 -20.98 3.13
CA ASN A 393 -15.86 -21.75 1.95
C ASN A 393 -17.04 -22.69 2.23
N ILE A 394 -17.67 -23.19 1.17
CA ILE A 394 -18.77 -24.16 1.24
C ILE A 394 -18.38 -25.36 0.39
N SER A 395 -18.39 -26.54 1.00
CA SER A 395 -18.21 -27.78 0.28
C SER A 395 -19.43 -28.10 -0.61
N ILE A 396 -19.28 -28.99 -1.57
CA ILE A 396 -20.38 -29.43 -2.42
C ILE A 396 -21.57 -30.05 -1.62
N GLY A 397 -21.28 -30.58 -0.43
CA GLY A 397 -22.30 -31.10 0.50
C GLY A 397 -22.90 -30.01 1.43
N GLY A 398 -22.43 -28.77 1.36
CA GLY A 398 -22.95 -27.65 2.15
C GLY A 398 -22.27 -27.43 3.50
N ALA A 399 -21.21 -28.20 3.82
CA ALA A 399 -20.43 -27.96 5.03
C ALA A 399 -19.66 -26.64 4.92
N VAL A 400 -19.70 -25.87 5.98
CA VAL A 400 -18.95 -24.62 6.10
C VAL A 400 -17.51 -24.95 6.47
N GLU A 401 -16.56 -24.40 5.74
CA GLU A 401 -15.13 -24.55 5.96
C GLU A 401 -14.53 -23.26 6.53
N LYS A 402 -13.61 -23.39 7.47
CA LYS A 402 -12.94 -22.24 8.10
C LYS A 402 -12.15 -21.41 7.10
N ALA A 403 -12.01 -20.12 7.39
CA ALA A 403 -11.14 -19.24 6.65
C ALA A 403 -9.68 -19.44 7.06
N ILE A 404 -8.81 -19.72 6.11
CA ILE A 404 -7.35 -19.79 6.30
C ILE A 404 -6.80 -18.35 6.33
N ASN A 405 -5.75 -18.10 7.11
CA ASN A 405 -5.17 -16.76 7.33
C ASN A 405 -6.22 -15.74 7.79
N PHE A 406 -7.01 -16.15 8.77
CA PHE A 406 -8.17 -15.43 9.28
C PHE A 406 -7.84 -14.00 9.70
N ALA A 407 -6.83 -13.82 10.57
CA ALA A 407 -6.50 -12.51 11.13
C ALA A 407 -6.11 -11.50 10.03
N ASP A 408 -5.28 -11.91 9.07
CA ASP A 408 -4.83 -11.05 7.97
C ASP A 408 -5.99 -10.67 7.05
N LYS A 409 -6.89 -11.61 6.77
CA LYS A 409 -8.07 -11.36 5.93
C LYS A 409 -9.04 -10.38 6.58
N VAL A 410 -9.34 -10.57 7.87
CA VAL A 410 -10.23 -9.65 8.60
C VAL A 410 -9.61 -8.26 8.69
N THR A 411 -8.31 -8.18 9.00
CA THR A 411 -7.58 -6.90 9.05
C THR A 411 -7.63 -6.18 7.71
N MET A 412 -7.32 -6.87 6.60
CA MET A 412 -7.39 -6.29 5.26
C MET A 412 -8.81 -5.79 4.92
N LEU A 413 -9.84 -6.57 5.21
CA LEU A 413 -11.23 -6.18 4.95
C LEU A 413 -11.62 -4.95 5.77
N SER A 414 -11.26 -4.90 7.05
CA SER A 414 -11.49 -3.77 7.95
C SER A 414 -10.81 -2.50 7.44
N GLU A 415 -9.53 -2.57 7.10
CA GLU A 415 -8.75 -1.44 6.56
C GLU A 415 -9.31 -0.90 5.23
N ASN A 416 -10.02 -1.75 4.47
CA ASN A 416 -10.65 -1.37 3.20
C ASN A 416 -12.14 -1.05 3.32
N GLY A 417 -12.63 -0.82 4.53
CA GLY A 417 -13.96 -0.24 4.78
C GLY A 417 -15.05 -1.24 5.14
N ALA A 418 -14.73 -2.53 5.36
CA ALA A 418 -15.71 -3.46 5.90
C ALA A 418 -16.16 -3.02 7.30
N LYS A 419 -17.47 -2.92 7.50
CA LYS A 419 -18.09 -2.67 8.80
C LYS A 419 -18.56 -3.95 9.46
N THR A 420 -18.82 -4.97 8.66
CA THR A 420 -19.21 -6.30 9.13
C THR A 420 -18.47 -7.35 8.32
N VAL A 421 -17.72 -8.22 8.97
CA VAL A 421 -17.06 -9.38 8.36
C VAL A 421 -17.65 -10.65 8.94
N ILE A 422 -18.51 -11.33 8.19
CA ILE A 422 -19.15 -12.59 8.65
C ILE A 422 -18.19 -13.74 8.42
N VAL A 423 -17.92 -14.53 9.46
CA VAL A 423 -16.90 -15.56 9.47
C VAL A 423 -17.41 -16.90 9.98
N PRO A 424 -16.84 -18.06 9.55
CA PRO A 424 -17.19 -19.36 10.07
C PRO A 424 -16.98 -19.49 11.59
N LEU A 425 -17.86 -20.20 12.26
CA LEU A 425 -17.74 -20.46 13.71
C LEU A 425 -16.42 -21.15 14.08
N ASP A 426 -15.88 -21.97 13.20
CA ASP A 426 -14.61 -22.68 13.39
C ASP A 426 -13.39 -21.74 13.52
N ASN A 427 -13.54 -20.47 13.14
CA ASN A 427 -12.50 -19.44 13.38
C ASN A 427 -12.61 -18.72 14.73
N LEU A 428 -13.57 -19.08 15.60
CA LEU A 428 -13.79 -18.41 16.88
C LEU A 428 -12.53 -18.36 17.75
N SER A 429 -11.75 -19.46 17.76
CA SER A 429 -10.50 -19.52 18.54
C SER A 429 -9.41 -18.57 18.05
N GLU A 430 -9.51 -18.11 16.80
CA GLU A 430 -8.55 -17.21 16.18
C GLU A 430 -8.90 -15.72 16.40
N LEU A 431 -10.06 -15.42 17.03
CA LEU A 431 -10.50 -14.03 17.29
C LEU A 431 -9.50 -13.25 18.15
N SER A 432 -8.83 -13.94 19.09
CA SER A 432 -7.80 -13.34 19.95
C SER A 432 -6.55 -12.87 19.17
N ASN A 433 -6.38 -13.30 17.94
CA ASN A 433 -5.27 -12.90 17.09
C ASN A 433 -5.53 -11.58 16.33
N LEU A 434 -6.76 -11.04 16.41
CA LEU A 434 -7.10 -9.77 15.77
C LEU A 434 -6.56 -8.58 16.57
N PRO A 435 -6.02 -7.55 15.88
CA PRO A 435 -5.66 -6.29 16.51
C PRO A 435 -6.87 -5.61 17.17
N ALA A 436 -6.65 -4.97 18.32
CA ALA A 436 -7.72 -4.27 19.03
C ALA A 436 -8.39 -3.16 18.19
N SER A 437 -7.63 -2.51 17.30
CA SER A 437 -8.14 -1.51 16.36
C SER A 437 -9.18 -2.10 15.40
N VAL A 438 -8.97 -3.32 14.91
CA VAL A 438 -9.90 -4.00 14.01
C VAL A 438 -11.21 -4.34 14.73
N LEU A 439 -11.12 -4.83 15.97
CA LEU A 439 -12.30 -5.15 16.78
C LEU A 439 -13.11 -3.91 17.21
N GLY A 440 -12.47 -2.72 17.25
CA GLY A 440 -13.15 -1.45 17.51
C GLY A 440 -13.92 -0.90 16.32
N ASP A 441 -13.46 -1.19 15.09
CA ASP A 441 -13.98 -0.59 13.87
C ASP A 441 -14.89 -1.53 13.05
N THR A 442 -14.79 -2.84 13.27
CA THR A 442 -15.44 -3.89 12.46
C THR A 442 -16.12 -4.93 13.33
N ASP A 443 -17.40 -5.17 13.08
CA ASP A 443 -18.16 -6.26 13.69
C ASP A 443 -17.82 -7.59 13.01
N VAL A 444 -17.53 -8.64 13.80
CA VAL A 444 -17.11 -9.96 13.31
C VAL A 444 -18.09 -11.05 13.77
N PRO A 445 -19.30 -11.12 13.23
CA PRO A 445 -20.30 -12.13 13.58
C PRO A 445 -19.95 -13.50 12.97
N PHE A 446 -20.20 -14.56 13.75
CA PHE A 446 -19.96 -15.93 13.34
C PHE A 446 -21.19 -16.58 12.73
N TYR A 447 -20.99 -17.52 11.78
CA TYR A 447 -22.06 -18.38 11.24
C TYR A 447 -21.64 -19.85 11.27
N GLN A 448 -22.62 -20.73 11.50
CA GLN A 448 -22.41 -22.18 11.60
C GLN A 448 -22.95 -22.92 10.37
N ASN A 449 -23.94 -22.35 9.70
CA ASN A 449 -24.58 -22.92 8.53
C ASN A 449 -25.04 -21.83 7.55
N ASN A 450 -25.39 -22.26 6.34
CA ASN A 450 -25.74 -21.36 5.25
C ASN A 450 -27.03 -20.56 5.50
N GLN A 451 -27.97 -21.11 6.29
CA GLN A 451 -29.20 -20.42 6.66
C GLN A 451 -28.92 -19.23 7.61
N MET A 452 -28.03 -19.44 8.60
CA MET A 452 -27.58 -18.40 9.50
C MET A 452 -26.78 -17.31 8.76
N LEU A 453 -25.97 -17.72 7.77
CA LEU A 453 -25.25 -16.79 6.90
C LEU A 453 -26.24 -15.88 6.15
N MET A 454 -27.30 -16.42 5.56
CA MET A 454 -28.34 -15.65 4.88
C MET A 454 -29.01 -14.62 5.82
N GLN A 455 -29.43 -15.06 7.00
CA GLN A 455 -30.09 -14.19 7.99
C GLN A 455 -29.20 -13.03 8.44
N LYS A 456 -27.88 -13.24 8.56
CA LYS A 456 -26.93 -12.21 8.99
C LYS A 456 -26.52 -11.25 7.87
N SER A 457 -26.62 -11.69 6.60
CA SER A 457 -26.11 -10.97 5.43
C SER A 457 -27.16 -10.10 4.75
N ILE A 458 -28.40 -10.59 4.65
CA ILE A 458 -29.48 -9.88 3.94
C ILE A 458 -29.92 -8.67 4.75
N LEU A 459 -30.09 -7.55 4.04
CA LEU A 459 -30.72 -6.36 4.61
C LEU A 459 -32.22 -6.62 4.76
N ILE A 460 -32.71 -6.52 5.99
CA ILE A 460 -34.15 -6.61 6.28
C ILE A 460 -34.70 -5.18 6.18
N ASP A 461 -35.63 -4.98 5.26
CA ASP A 461 -36.35 -3.71 5.06
C ASP A 461 -37.17 -3.32 6.29
#